data_196f2f2027250e527e5572f2bf23e0c2
#
_entry.id   196f2f2027250e527e5572f2bf23e0c2
#
_cell.length_a   1.000
_cell.length_b   1.000
_cell.length_c   1.000
_cell.angle_alpha   90.00
_cell.angle_beta   90.00
_cell.angle_gamma   90.00
#
_symmetry.space_group_name_H-M   'P 1'
#
loop_
_entity.id
_entity.type
_entity.pdbx_description
1 polymer ?
#
loop_
_entity_poly.entity_id
_entity_poly.type
_entity_poly.pdbx_seq_one_letter_code
_entity_poly.pdbx_strand_id
1 'polypeptide(L)'
;MLEHLKQRRPAAAVLGTYLALYDKAFPDYRNEVSRIAGNAIQPLRSDIDITQIGIATNSGEVAAFLDKAGKDGVDAVILMSLGYTNSLSVAQPLIESDLPLIFFNTQVLRTVTSQFNDQDLLHNHGMQGVQDIAAVLVRAGRRFEMVTGLPEQPEIIEELRFRISVQCAASQIRQSHVALMGEA
;
A
#
# COMPACT_ATOMS: atom_id res chain seq x y z
N MET A 1 22.88 16.53 24.77
CA MET A 1 22.61 15.11 25.12
C MET A 1 21.23 14.63 24.62
N LEU A 2 20.64 15.26 23.60
CA LEU A 2 19.37 14.82 22.97
C LEU A 2 19.50 14.61 21.45
N GLU A 3 20.69 14.65 20.89
CA GLU A 3 20.93 14.41 19.45
C GLU A 3 20.69 12.94 19.02
N HIS A 4 20.57 12.01 19.98
CA HIS A 4 20.28 10.59 19.70
C HIS A 4 18.80 10.26 19.50
N LEU A 5 17.91 11.23 19.71
CA LEU A 5 16.49 11.11 19.41
C LEU A 5 16.14 11.67 18.03
N LYS A 6 17.00 11.48 17.03
CA LYS A 6 16.59 11.69 15.64
C LYS A 6 15.45 10.71 15.36
N GLN A 7 14.25 11.24 15.31
CA GLN A 7 13.07 10.50 14.94
C GLN A 7 13.35 9.83 13.59
N ARG A 8 13.38 8.50 13.56
CA ARG A 8 13.58 7.74 12.32
C ARG A 8 12.48 8.15 11.34
N ARG A 9 12.85 8.44 10.12
CA ARG A 9 11.91 8.73 9.05
C ARG A 9 11.05 7.48 8.83
N PRO A 10 9.70 7.60 8.74
CA PRO A 10 8.83 6.47 8.46
C PRO A 10 9.15 5.85 7.10
N ALA A 11 9.10 4.52 7.01
CA ALA A 11 9.37 3.78 5.78
C ALA A 11 8.15 3.00 5.33
N ALA A 12 7.86 3.01 4.03
CA ALA A 12 6.75 2.26 3.45
C ALA A 12 7.16 1.57 2.13
N ALA A 13 6.50 0.46 1.85
CA ALA A 13 6.54 -0.19 0.54
C ALA A 13 5.17 -0.04 -0.14
N VAL A 14 5.15 0.03 -1.47
CA VAL A 14 3.92 0.20 -2.25
C VAL A 14 3.69 -1.04 -3.11
N LEU A 15 2.60 -1.75 -2.84
CA LEU A 15 2.17 -2.93 -3.58
C LEU A 15 0.95 -2.58 -4.44
N GLY A 16 1.14 -2.58 -5.74
CA GLY A 16 0.05 -2.50 -6.71
C GLY A 16 -0.44 -3.89 -7.10
N THR A 17 -1.75 -4.06 -7.26
CA THR A 17 -2.32 -5.33 -7.72
C THR A 17 -3.30 -5.10 -8.86
N TYR A 18 -3.43 -6.10 -9.73
CA TYR A 18 -4.43 -6.19 -10.78
C TYR A 18 -4.60 -7.63 -11.27
N LEU A 19 -5.57 -7.87 -12.15
CA LEU A 19 -5.86 -9.21 -12.68
C LEU A 19 -4.82 -9.64 -13.73
N ALA A 20 -4.15 -10.76 -13.53
CA ALA A 20 -3.09 -11.31 -14.43
C ALA A 20 -3.52 -11.44 -15.91
N LEU A 21 -4.83 -11.51 -16.17
CA LEU A 21 -5.37 -11.53 -17.54
C LEU A 21 -4.97 -10.30 -18.35
N TYR A 22 -4.78 -9.15 -17.68
CA TYR A 22 -4.43 -7.89 -18.35
C TYR A 22 -3.03 -7.92 -18.96
N ASP A 23 -2.09 -8.66 -18.38
CA ASP A 23 -0.74 -8.85 -18.98
C ASP A 23 -0.81 -9.47 -20.38
N LYS A 24 -1.82 -10.36 -20.62
CA LYS A 24 -2.02 -11.01 -21.93
C LYS A 24 -2.76 -10.10 -22.91
N ALA A 25 -3.71 -9.33 -22.42
CA ALA A 25 -4.55 -8.47 -23.25
C ALA A 25 -3.86 -7.13 -23.60
N PHE A 26 -3.02 -6.63 -22.69
CA PHE A 26 -2.39 -5.31 -22.78
C PHE A 26 -0.91 -5.42 -22.37
N PRO A 27 0.02 -5.63 -23.31
CA PRO A 27 1.44 -5.93 -22.99
C PRO A 27 2.15 -4.89 -22.13
N ASP A 28 1.78 -3.61 -22.25
CA ASP A 28 2.38 -2.50 -21.49
C ASP A 28 1.67 -2.20 -20.15
N TYR A 29 0.58 -2.89 -19.83
CA TYR A 29 -0.27 -2.55 -18.69
C TYR A 29 0.51 -2.54 -17.37
N ARG A 30 1.39 -3.50 -17.15
CA ARG A 30 2.24 -3.58 -15.93
C ARG A 30 3.12 -2.33 -15.75
N ASN A 31 3.73 -1.83 -16.82
CA ASN A 31 4.56 -0.62 -16.78
C ASN A 31 3.70 0.63 -16.53
N GLU A 32 2.55 0.68 -17.17
CA GLU A 32 1.62 1.79 -17.02
C GLU A 32 1.08 1.92 -15.58
N VAL A 33 0.59 0.82 -14.98
CA VAL A 33 0.11 0.84 -13.60
C VAL A 33 1.22 1.06 -12.58
N SER A 34 2.45 0.60 -12.87
CA SER A 34 3.61 0.92 -12.04
C SER A 34 3.89 2.43 -12.02
N ARG A 35 3.78 3.09 -13.17
CA ARG A 35 3.90 4.55 -13.26
C ARG A 35 2.76 5.28 -12.55
N ILE A 36 1.53 4.77 -12.66
CA ILE A 36 0.36 5.30 -11.94
C ILE A 36 0.59 5.23 -10.43
N ALA A 37 1.01 4.07 -9.91
CA ALA A 37 1.34 3.91 -8.50
C ALA A 37 2.44 4.88 -8.06
N GLY A 38 3.53 4.98 -8.83
CA GLY A 38 4.63 5.90 -8.54
C GLY A 38 4.20 7.36 -8.46
N ASN A 39 3.35 7.80 -9.40
CA ASN A 39 2.82 9.16 -9.41
C ASN A 39 1.89 9.43 -8.23
N ALA A 40 1.00 8.47 -7.90
CA ALA A 40 0.04 8.63 -6.82
C ALA A 40 0.69 8.81 -5.45
N ILE A 41 1.87 8.20 -5.22
CA ILE A 41 2.59 8.30 -3.93
C ILE A 41 3.73 9.32 -3.95
N GLN A 42 3.95 10.00 -5.07
CA GLN A 42 5.02 10.98 -5.19
C GLN A 42 5.01 12.05 -4.09
N PRO A 43 3.84 12.60 -3.68
CA PRO A 43 3.79 13.60 -2.61
C PRO A 43 4.23 13.09 -1.23
N LEU A 44 4.23 11.77 -1.00
CA LEU A 44 4.69 11.18 0.27
C LEU A 44 6.22 11.19 0.40
N ARG A 45 6.94 11.24 -0.71
CA ARG A 45 8.40 11.09 -0.74
C ARG A 45 9.18 12.21 -0.03
N SER A 46 8.53 13.33 0.27
CA SER A 46 9.14 14.39 1.09
C SER A 46 9.42 13.91 2.52
N ASP A 47 8.55 13.08 3.10
CA ASP A 47 8.54 12.75 4.52
C ASP A 47 8.57 11.24 4.81
N ILE A 48 8.25 10.42 3.83
CA ILE A 48 8.21 8.95 3.93
C ILE A 48 9.28 8.35 3.01
N ASP A 49 10.06 7.42 3.52
CA ASP A 49 11.00 6.63 2.72
C ASP A 49 10.24 5.51 1.99
N ILE A 50 10.02 5.67 0.69
CA ILE A 50 9.42 4.64 -0.14
C ILE A 50 10.53 3.68 -0.59
N THR A 51 10.65 2.53 0.07
CA THR A 51 11.74 1.57 -0.12
C THR A 51 11.61 0.78 -1.42
N GLN A 52 10.37 0.48 -1.81
CA GLN A 52 10.08 -0.20 -3.07
C GLN A 52 8.65 0.07 -3.56
N ILE A 53 8.48 -0.01 -4.87
CA ILE A 53 7.18 -0.09 -5.54
C ILE A 53 7.19 -1.38 -6.34
N GLY A 54 6.21 -2.24 -6.09
CA GLY A 54 6.07 -3.52 -6.80
C GLY A 54 4.65 -3.72 -7.30
N ILE A 55 4.55 -4.50 -8.36
CA ILE A 55 3.27 -4.90 -8.95
C ILE A 55 3.16 -6.41 -8.87
N ALA A 56 2.04 -6.90 -8.36
CA ALA A 56 1.76 -8.32 -8.20
C ALA A 56 0.39 -8.70 -8.76
N THR A 57 0.31 -9.86 -9.37
CA THR A 57 -0.91 -10.42 -9.98
C THR A 57 -1.26 -11.80 -9.43
N ASN A 58 -0.40 -12.36 -8.58
CA ASN A 58 -0.58 -13.68 -7.98
C ASN A 58 0.06 -13.76 -6.59
N SER A 59 -0.31 -14.79 -5.83
CA SER A 59 0.15 -15.00 -4.45
C SER A 59 1.67 -15.11 -4.32
N GLY A 60 2.36 -15.71 -5.29
CA GLY A 60 3.82 -15.84 -5.23
C GLY A 60 4.52 -14.48 -5.32
N GLU A 61 4.06 -13.59 -6.23
CA GLU A 61 4.59 -12.24 -6.37
C GLU A 61 4.29 -11.39 -5.12
N VAL A 62 3.08 -11.52 -4.55
CA VAL A 62 2.71 -10.83 -3.30
C VAL A 62 3.59 -11.30 -2.15
N ALA A 63 3.76 -12.62 -1.97
CA ALA A 63 4.60 -13.17 -0.92
C ALA A 63 6.05 -12.69 -1.02
N ALA A 64 6.64 -12.75 -2.21
CA ALA A 64 8.00 -12.26 -2.46
C ALA A 64 8.15 -10.75 -2.17
N PHE A 65 7.14 -9.95 -2.53
CA PHE A 65 7.13 -8.53 -2.23
C PHE A 65 7.09 -8.26 -0.72
N LEU A 66 6.21 -8.96 0.02
CA LEU A 66 6.04 -8.79 1.46
C LEU A 66 7.28 -9.26 2.24
N ASP A 67 7.88 -10.38 1.82
CA ASP A 67 9.15 -10.87 2.40
C ASP A 67 10.27 -9.83 2.26
N LYS A 68 10.40 -9.24 1.06
CA LYS A 68 11.38 -8.18 0.84
C LYS A 68 11.06 -6.94 1.67
N ALA A 69 9.80 -6.49 1.72
CA ALA A 69 9.38 -5.34 2.52
C ALA A 69 9.69 -5.55 4.02
N GLY A 70 9.45 -6.76 4.54
CA GLY A 70 9.80 -7.14 5.90
C GLY A 70 11.31 -7.07 6.16
N LYS A 71 12.14 -7.57 5.24
CA LYS A 71 13.60 -7.48 5.32
C LYS A 71 14.13 -6.06 5.24
N ASP A 72 13.48 -5.20 4.45
CA ASP A 72 13.80 -3.78 4.33
C ASP A 72 13.34 -2.98 5.58
N GLY A 73 12.61 -3.60 6.50
CA GLY A 73 12.17 -2.99 7.77
C GLY A 73 11.14 -1.88 7.61
N VAL A 74 10.22 -2.01 6.65
CA VAL A 74 9.17 -1.01 6.45
C VAL A 74 8.18 -0.98 7.62
N ASP A 75 7.62 0.18 7.88
CA ASP A 75 6.61 0.38 8.92
C ASP A 75 5.19 0.01 8.43
N ALA A 76 4.94 0.12 7.13
CA ALA A 76 3.67 -0.22 6.51
C ALA A 76 3.82 -0.59 5.03
N VAL A 77 2.85 -1.35 4.54
CA VAL A 77 2.64 -1.60 3.12
C VAL A 77 1.40 -0.83 2.66
N ILE A 78 1.59 0.05 1.69
CA ILE A 78 0.50 0.73 0.98
C ILE A 78 0.02 -0.22 -0.12
N LEU A 79 -1.21 -0.69 -0.03
CA LEU A 79 -1.82 -1.58 -1.01
C LEU A 79 -2.76 -0.81 -1.94
N MET A 80 -2.49 -0.88 -3.23
CA MET A 80 -3.28 -0.21 -4.28
C MET A 80 -3.82 -1.26 -5.25
N SER A 81 -5.12 -1.29 -5.45
CA SER A 81 -5.70 -2.04 -6.57
C SER A 81 -5.73 -1.12 -7.80
N LEU A 82 -4.89 -1.42 -8.77
CA LEU A 82 -4.64 -0.56 -9.95
C LEU A 82 -5.47 -0.97 -11.19
N GLY A 83 -6.37 -1.88 -11.00
CA GLY A 83 -7.37 -2.43 -11.87
C GLY A 83 -8.16 -3.44 -11.06
N TYR A 84 -9.13 -4.14 -11.65
CA TYR A 84 -9.79 -5.22 -10.94
C TYR A 84 -8.76 -6.26 -10.47
N THR A 85 -8.84 -6.66 -9.22
CA THR A 85 -7.99 -7.71 -8.63
C THR A 85 -8.88 -8.78 -8.01
N ASN A 86 -8.70 -10.02 -8.44
CA ASN A 86 -9.37 -11.15 -7.81
C ASN A 86 -8.68 -11.47 -6.47
N SER A 87 -9.42 -11.42 -5.37
CA SER A 87 -8.90 -11.70 -4.03
C SER A 87 -8.25 -13.08 -3.90
N LEU A 88 -8.82 -14.12 -4.56
CA LEU A 88 -8.27 -15.48 -4.53
C LEU A 88 -6.82 -15.55 -5.05
N SER A 89 -6.42 -14.61 -5.90
CA SER A 89 -5.07 -14.57 -6.47
C SER A 89 -4.04 -13.92 -5.55
N VAL A 90 -4.45 -13.10 -4.57
CA VAL A 90 -3.51 -12.24 -3.83
C VAL A 90 -3.71 -12.24 -2.31
N ALA A 91 -4.88 -12.67 -1.80
CA ALA A 91 -5.24 -12.45 -0.41
C ALA A 91 -4.45 -13.31 0.59
N GLN A 92 -4.08 -14.56 0.25
CA GLN A 92 -3.45 -15.47 1.20
C GLN A 92 -2.16 -14.88 1.82
N PRO A 93 -1.16 -14.39 1.04
CA PRO A 93 0.02 -13.80 1.63
C PRO A 93 -0.26 -12.52 2.41
N LEU A 94 -1.29 -11.75 2.03
CA LEU A 94 -1.71 -10.56 2.78
C LEU A 94 -2.30 -10.92 4.15
N ILE A 95 -3.01 -12.06 4.24
CA ILE A 95 -3.56 -12.60 5.49
C ILE A 95 -2.43 -13.07 6.42
N GLU A 96 -1.45 -13.77 5.88
CA GLU A 96 -0.34 -14.38 6.61
C GLU A 96 0.73 -13.37 7.06
N SER A 97 0.79 -12.20 6.43
CA SER A 97 1.78 -11.19 6.75
C SER A 97 1.45 -10.42 8.02
N ASP A 98 2.46 -10.15 8.86
CA ASP A 98 2.34 -9.29 10.05
C ASP A 98 2.55 -7.81 9.72
N LEU A 99 2.96 -7.46 8.50
CA LEU A 99 3.20 -6.07 8.12
C LEU A 99 1.91 -5.26 8.15
N PRO A 100 1.87 -4.07 8.74
CA PRO A 100 0.70 -3.19 8.70
C PRO A 100 0.29 -2.90 7.25
N LEU A 101 -1.00 -3.09 6.94
CA LEU A 101 -1.56 -2.83 5.62
C LEU A 101 -2.39 -1.56 5.64
N ILE A 102 -2.16 -0.68 4.68
CA ILE A 102 -2.92 0.54 4.45
C ILE A 102 -3.40 0.50 3.00
N PHE A 103 -4.69 0.28 2.77
CA PHE A 103 -5.25 0.45 1.43
C PHE A 103 -5.23 1.93 1.06
N PHE A 104 -4.64 2.24 -0.07
CA PHE A 104 -4.88 3.48 -0.77
C PHE A 104 -5.87 3.23 -1.90
N ASN A 105 -7.16 3.41 -1.58
CA ASN A 105 -8.26 3.25 -2.52
C ASN A 105 -8.37 4.55 -3.34
N THR A 106 -7.76 4.53 -4.50
CA THR A 106 -7.70 5.69 -5.42
C THR A 106 -8.04 5.30 -6.84
N GLN A 107 -8.16 6.28 -7.71
CA GLN A 107 -8.42 6.11 -9.13
C GLN A 107 -7.70 7.19 -9.94
N VAL A 108 -7.59 6.98 -11.26
CA VAL A 108 -6.89 7.89 -12.16
C VAL A 108 -7.77 9.09 -12.55
N LEU A 109 -9.04 8.84 -12.85
CA LEU A 109 -9.94 9.90 -13.29
C LEU A 109 -10.77 10.45 -12.12
N ARG A 110 -10.82 11.75 -12.04
CA ARG A 110 -11.64 12.46 -11.07
C ARG A 110 -13.13 12.40 -11.40
N THR A 111 -13.47 12.41 -12.68
CA THR A 111 -14.85 12.45 -13.17
C THR A 111 -14.99 11.62 -14.43
N VAL A 112 -16.11 10.95 -14.56
CA VAL A 112 -16.52 10.27 -15.79
C VAL A 112 -17.20 11.30 -16.71
N THR A 113 -16.72 11.40 -17.94
CA THR A 113 -17.25 12.30 -18.97
C THR A 113 -17.82 11.49 -20.14
N SER A 114 -18.41 12.18 -21.11
CA SER A 114 -18.87 11.55 -22.37
C SER A 114 -17.73 10.98 -23.24
N GLN A 115 -16.48 11.28 -22.89
CA GLN A 115 -15.29 10.76 -23.59
C GLN A 115 -14.70 9.51 -22.90
N PHE A 116 -15.32 9.04 -21.82
CA PHE A 116 -14.89 7.84 -21.10
C PHE A 116 -14.88 6.63 -22.01
N ASN A 117 -13.79 5.89 -22.03
CA ASN A 117 -13.55 4.76 -22.91
C ASN A 117 -13.11 3.51 -22.14
N ASP A 118 -12.86 2.40 -22.85
CA ASP A 118 -12.50 1.11 -22.25
C ASP A 118 -11.17 1.16 -21.49
N GLN A 119 -10.19 1.97 -21.94
CA GLN A 119 -8.91 2.14 -21.25
C GLN A 119 -9.09 2.91 -19.94
N ASP A 120 -9.93 3.94 -19.94
CA ASP A 120 -10.31 4.65 -18.73
C ASP A 120 -11.00 3.72 -17.72
N LEU A 121 -11.85 2.81 -18.20
CA LEU A 121 -12.48 1.80 -17.35
C LEU A 121 -11.43 0.91 -16.67
N LEU A 122 -10.45 0.40 -17.41
CA LEU A 122 -9.40 -0.46 -16.85
C LEU A 122 -8.63 0.22 -15.73
N HIS A 123 -8.25 1.49 -15.91
CA HIS A 123 -7.50 2.25 -14.91
C HIS A 123 -8.32 2.72 -13.71
N ASN A 124 -9.64 2.74 -13.83
CA ASN A 124 -10.54 3.16 -12.75
C ASN A 124 -11.33 1.99 -12.13
N HIS A 125 -10.99 0.75 -12.47
CA HIS A 125 -11.64 -0.47 -11.99
C HIS A 125 -11.01 -1.01 -10.68
N GLY A 126 -10.14 -0.23 -10.04
CA GLY A 126 -9.46 -0.64 -8.80
C GLY A 126 -10.39 -0.79 -7.60
N MET A 127 -11.46 0.00 -7.53
CA MET A 127 -12.40 -0.01 -6.40
C MET A 127 -13.02 -1.40 -6.18
N GLN A 128 -13.38 -2.12 -7.23
CA GLN A 128 -13.94 -3.48 -7.14
C GLN A 128 -12.89 -4.47 -6.60
N GLY A 129 -11.62 -4.32 -6.99
CA GLY A 129 -10.53 -5.11 -6.43
C GLY A 129 -10.32 -4.83 -4.94
N VAL A 130 -10.38 -3.54 -4.53
CA VAL A 130 -10.32 -3.17 -3.10
C VAL A 130 -11.45 -3.81 -2.32
N GLN A 131 -12.69 -3.77 -2.83
CA GLN A 131 -13.85 -4.37 -2.16
C GLN A 131 -13.70 -5.89 -2.02
N ASP A 132 -13.23 -6.57 -3.06
CA ASP A 132 -13.05 -8.03 -3.05
C ASP A 132 -11.95 -8.44 -2.06
N ILE A 133 -10.77 -7.83 -2.12
CA ILE A 133 -9.66 -8.13 -1.21
C ILE A 133 -10.05 -7.78 0.23
N ALA A 134 -10.58 -6.60 0.49
CA ALA A 134 -10.96 -6.15 1.83
C ALA A 134 -12.01 -7.08 2.47
N ALA A 135 -13.00 -7.55 1.70
CA ALA A 135 -14.01 -8.48 2.20
C ALA A 135 -13.39 -9.82 2.63
N VAL A 136 -12.38 -10.31 1.93
CA VAL A 136 -11.67 -11.55 2.32
C VAL A 136 -10.81 -11.32 3.55
N LEU A 137 -10.07 -10.20 3.62
CA LEU A 137 -9.24 -9.87 4.78
C LEU A 137 -10.09 -9.72 6.05
N VAL A 138 -11.23 -9.04 5.98
CA VAL A 138 -12.18 -8.90 7.12
C VAL A 138 -12.65 -10.27 7.59
N ARG A 139 -13.07 -11.17 6.68
CA ARG A 139 -13.50 -12.53 7.04
C ARG A 139 -12.39 -13.36 7.67
N ALA A 140 -11.14 -13.12 7.27
CA ALA A 140 -9.98 -13.79 7.86
C ALA A 140 -9.53 -13.14 9.19
N GLY A 141 -10.17 -12.07 9.65
CA GLY A 141 -9.76 -11.34 10.85
C GLY A 141 -8.48 -10.51 10.68
N ARG A 142 -8.02 -10.32 9.44
CA ARG A 142 -6.82 -9.55 9.12
C ARG A 142 -7.12 -8.05 9.19
N ARG A 143 -6.43 -7.35 10.08
CA ARG A 143 -6.59 -5.90 10.24
C ARG A 143 -5.88 -5.15 9.12
N PHE A 144 -6.50 -4.09 8.66
CA PHE A 144 -5.94 -3.12 7.73
C PHE A 144 -6.55 -1.74 7.99
N GLU A 145 -5.92 -0.72 7.47
CA GLU A 145 -6.47 0.63 7.40
C GLU A 145 -6.82 0.98 5.96
N MET A 146 -7.66 1.98 5.75
CA MET A 146 -8.08 2.40 4.41
C MET A 146 -8.10 3.93 4.33
N VAL A 147 -7.49 4.45 3.28
CA VAL A 147 -7.60 5.86 2.88
C VAL A 147 -8.20 5.89 1.48
N THR A 148 -9.26 6.66 1.31
CA THR A 148 -9.99 6.75 0.04
C THR A 148 -9.98 8.19 -0.47
N GLY A 149 -9.53 8.36 -1.70
CA GLY A 149 -9.53 9.67 -2.38
C GLY A 149 -8.48 9.75 -3.46
N LEU A 150 -8.34 10.94 -4.05
CA LEU A 150 -7.42 11.18 -5.15
C LEU A 150 -6.09 11.70 -4.65
N PRO A 151 -4.96 11.36 -5.30
CA PRO A 151 -3.62 11.78 -4.87
C PRO A 151 -3.38 13.28 -5.01
N GLU A 152 -4.21 14.00 -5.76
CA GLU A 152 -4.17 15.46 -5.88
C GLU A 152 -4.83 16.19 -4.73
N GLN A 153 -5.52 15.47 -3.84
CA GLN A 153 -6.18 16.03 -2.66
C GLN A 153 -5.19 16.05 -1.49
N PRO A 154 -4.75 17.25 -1.02
CA PRO A 154 -3.75 17.34 0.05
C PRO A 154 -4.16 16.62 1.33
N GLU A 155 -5.44 16.65 1.69
CA GLU A 155 -6.00 15.99 2.86
C GLU A 155 -5.86 14.46 2.81
N ILE A 156 -5.93 13.86 1.62
CA ILE A 156 -5.76 12.43 1.41
C ILE A 156 -4.28 12.01 1.59
N ILE A 157 -3.38 12.83 1.08
CA ILE A 157 -1.94 12.60 1.27
C ILE A 157 -1.55 12.79 2.74
N GLU A 158 -2.10 13.78 3.43
CA GLU A 158 -1.89 13.99 4.87
C GLU A 158 -2.42 12.80 5.69
N GLU A 159 -3.59 12.27 5.35
CA GLU A 159 -4.15 11.09 6.01
C GLU A 159 -3.23 9.86 5.82
N LEU A 160 -2.73 9.60 4.60
CA LEU A 160 -1.77 8.53 4.35
C LEU A 160 -0.49 8.73 5.17
N ARG A 161 0.06 9.93 5.16
CA ARG A 161 1.25 10.30 5.93
C ARG A 161 1.06 10.05 7.42
N PHE A 162 -0.07 10.49 7.95
CA PHE A 162 -0.43 10.28 9.35
C PHE A 162 -0.49 8.79 9.70
N ARG A 163 -1.18 7.98 8.90
CA ARG A 163 -1.31 6.54 9.12
C ARG A 163 0.03 5.82 9.12
N ILE A 164 0.89 6.11 8.15
CA ILE A 164 2.24 5.53 8.08
C ILE A 164 3.06 5.94 9.30
N SER A 165 2.98 7.21 9.73
CA SER A 165 3.69 7.72 10.90
C SER A 165 3.24 7.05 12.20
N VAL A 166 1.94 6.74 12.34
CA VAL A 166 1.40 5.97 13.46
C VAL A 166 1.99 4.55 13.49
N GLN A 167 2.09 3.89 12.33
CA GLN A 167 2.70 2.54 12.25
C GLN A 167 4.19 2.59 12.59
N CYS A 168 4.90 3.64 12.14
CA CYS A 168 6.30 3.85 12.51
C CYS A 168 6.45 4.01 14.04
N ALA A 169 5.63 4.86 14.68
CA ALA A 169 5.67 5.05 16.12
C ALA A 169 5.36 3.75 16.87
N ALA A 170 4.35 3.00 16.43
CA ALA A 170 4.01 1.70 17.01
C ALA A 170 5.15 0.68 16.85
N SER A 171 5.83 0.67 15.70
CA SER A 171 7.01 -0.17 15.45
C SER A 171 8.15 0.17 16.40
N GLN A 172 8.45 1.46 16.58
CA GLN A 172 9.51 1.92 17.49
C GLN A 172 9.21 1.53 18.96
N ILE A 173 7.95 1.67 19.40
CA ILE A 173 7.53 1.27 20.73
C ILE A 173 7.72 -0.25 20.94
N ARG A 174 7.31 -1.06 19.97
CA ARG A 174 7.47 -2.53 20.04
C ARG A 174 8.93 -2.97 20.08
N GLN A 175 9.83 -2.21 19.48
CA GLN A 175 11.27 -2.48 19.44
C GLN A 175 12.05 -1.83 20.59
N SER A 176 11.40 -0.99 21.40
CA SER A 176 12.05 -0.31 22.51
C SER A 176 12.33 -1.27 23.66
N HIS A 177 13.45 -1.05 24.34
CA HIS A 177 13.80 -1.75 25.57
C HIS A 177 13.78 -0.74 26.71
N VAL A 178 13.07 -1.08 27.78
CA VAL A 178 13.03 -0.27 29.00
C VAL A 178 13.86 -0.98 30.08
N ALA A 179 14.87 -0.29 30.58
CA ALA A 179 15.65 -0.76 31.71
C ALA A 179 15.29 0.04 32.95
N LEU A 180 14.94 -0.65 34.03
CA LEU A 180 14.77 -0.07 35.38
C LEU A 180 16.08 -0.18 36.11
N MET A 181 16.68 0.95 36.48
CA MET A 181 17.88 1.00 37.32
C MET A 181 17.51 1.61 38.66
N GLY A 182 17.73 0.86 39.76
CA GLY A 182 17.42 1.26 41.13
C GLY A 182 16.91 0.09 41.95
N GLU A 183 16.87 0.23 43.27
CA GLU A 183 16.24 -0.75 44.18
C GLU A 183 14.70 -0.62 44.04
N ALA A 184 14.02 -1.77 44.01
CA ALA A 184 12.57 -1.86 44.06
C ALA A 184 12.06 -1.70 45.47
#